data_bf062f415eed215ae6ff0e3d08f18ac6
#
_entry.id   bf062f415eed215ae6ff0e3d08f18ac6
#
_cell.length_a   1.000
_cell.length_b   1.000
_cell.length_c   1.000
_cell.angle_alpha   90.00
_cell.angle_beta   90.00
_cell.angle_gamma   90.00
#
_symmetry.space_group_name_H-M   'P 1'
#
loop_
_entity.id
_entity.type
_entity.pdbx_description
1 polymer ?
#
loop_
_entity_poly.entity_id
_entity_poly.type
_entity_poly.pdbx_seq_one_letter_code
_entity_poly.pdbx_strand_id
1 'polypeptide(L)'
;LRKADLIVSAIFFLIACVVIGEAFRLGFGLGESGPRAGFVPFGEAILLIISSVVIFVGALKEKTEKTFFIDHRGMTEAVKIFFTAVLLAVGIIYLGVYVSTLIYAVLFSRWLGKHKWSTCLIFSVILTAAIFFGMEKGLKLSLPKSPLYWRGLFIF
;
A
#
# COMPACT_ATOMS: atom_id res chain seq x y z
N LEU A 1 16.47 18.67 -4.26
CA LEU A 1 15.27 18.00 -3.78
C LEU A 1 13.99 18.77 -4.13
N ARG A 2 13.91 20.08 -3.93
CA ARG A 2 12.69 20.88 -4.15
C ARG A 2 11.95 20.60 -5.46
N LYS A 3 12.65 20.57 -6.61
CA LYS A 3 12.03 20.27 -7.92
C LYS A 3 11.49 18.85 -7.99
N ALA A 4 12.20 17.89 -7.43
CA ALA A 4 11.77 16.50 -7.41
C ALA A 4 10.58 16.29 -6.48
N ASP A 5 10.58 16.90 -5.29
CA ASP A 5 9.47 16.82 -4.35
C ASP A 5 8.20 17.45 -4.92
N LEU A 6 8.35 18.56 -5.66
CA LEU A 6 7.24 19.18 -6.40
C LEU A 6 6.71 18.29 -7.52
N ILE A 7 7.60 17.62 -8.29
CA ILE A 7 7.19 16.71 -9.37
C ILE A 7 6.50 15.47 -8.77
N VAL A 8 7.10 14.87 -7.75
CA VAL A 8 6.56 13.66 -7.09
C VAL A 8 5.20 13.97 -6.44
N SER A 9 5.08 15.09 -5.73
CA SER A 9 3.80 15.48 -5.14
C SER A 9 2.73 15.75 -6.19
N ALA A 10 3.07 16.37 -7.32
CA ALA A 10 2.14 16.59 -8.42
C ALA A 10 1.69 15.27 -9.05
N ILE A 11 2.62 14.31 -9.23
CA ILE A 11 2.28 12.97 -9.75
C ILE A 11 1.35 12.24 -8.78
N PHE A 12 1.65 12.23 -7.48
CA PHE A 12 0.79 11.58 -6.48
C PHE A 12 -0.58 12.24 -6.39
N PHE A 13 -0.65 13.55 -6.51
CA PHE A 13 -1.93 14.26 -6.56
C PHE A 13 -2.77 13.86 -7.76
N LEU A 14 -2.16 13.75 -8.96
CA LEU A 14 -2.84 13.29 -10.17
C LEU A 14 -3.33 11.84 -10.03
N ILE A 15 -2.50 10.95 -9.50
CA ILE A 15 -2.89 9.55 -9.22
C ILE A 15 -4.07 9.52 -8.26
N ALA A 16 -4.04 10.30 -7.19
CA ALA A 16 -5.13 10.37 -6.23
C ALA A 16 -6.44 10.84 -6.86
N CYS A 17 -6.38 11.84 -7.76
CA CYS A 17 -7.57 12.30 -8.51
C CYS A 17 -8.15 11.19 -9.39
N VAL A 18 -7.32 10.41 -10.07
CA VAL A 18 -7.77 9.27 -10.87
C VAL A 18 -8.42 8.20 -9.98
N VAL A 19 -7.81 7.86 -8.85
CA VAL A 19 -8.35 6.88 -7.90
C VAL A 19 -9.68 7.35 -7.31
N ILE A 20 -9.83 8.64 -7.01
CA ILE A 20 -11.12 9.20 -6.58
C ILE A 20 -12.18 9.04 -7.67
N GLY A 21 -11.84 9.34 -8.93
CA GLY A 21 -12.75 9.15 -10.06
C GLY A 21 -13.25 7.71 -10.16
N GLU A 22 -12.35 6.72 -10.04
CA GLU A 22 -12.72 5.31 -10.03
C GLU A 22 -13.51 4.92 -8.78
N ALA A 23 -13.18 5.47 -7.61
CA ALA A 23 -13.93 5.21 -6.38
C ALA A 23 -15.39 5.68 -6.48
N PHE A 24 -15.64 6.84 -7.10
CA PHE A 24 -17.00 7.32 -7.41
C PHE A 24 -17.71 6.38 -8.38
N ARG A 25 -17.02 5.92 -9.40
CA ARG A 25 -17.56 5.00 -10.39
C ARG A 25 -17.96 3.65 -9.80
N LEU A 26 -17.15 3.12 -8.88
CA LEU A 26 -17.43 1.87 -8.15
C LEU A 26 -18.53 2.04 -7.09
N GLY A 27 -18.93 3.29 -6.80
CA GLY A 27 -19.84 3.65 -5.71
C GLY A 27 -19.11 3.66 -4.37
N PHE A 28 -18.96 4.85 -3.79
CA PHE A 28 -18.41 5.01 -2.45
C PHE A 28 -19.52 5.15 -1.40
N GLY A 29 -19.20 4.88 -0.13
CA GLY A 29 -20.11 5.02 0.99
C GLY A 29 -20.60 3.69 1.55
N LEU A 30 -21.55 3.78 2.49
CA LEU A 30 -22.16 2.64 3.16
C LEU A 30 -23.47 2.27 2.45
N GLY A 31 -23.59 1.02 2.00
CA GLY A 31 -24.82 0.44 1.50
C GLY A 31 -25.52 -0.40 2.56
N GLU A 32 -26.69 -0.96 2.23
CA GLU A 32 -27.49 -1.81 3.16
C GLU A 32 -26.73 -3.06 3.64
N SER A 33 -25.81 -3.58 2.82
CA SER A 33 -24.99 -4.77 3.12
C SER A 33 -23.56 -4.45 3.62
N GLY A 34 -23.21 -3.16 3.80
CA GLY A 34 -21.89 -2.72 4.24
C GLY A 34 -21.22 -1.72 3.29
N PRO A 35 -19.91 -1.46 3.44
CA PRO A 35 -19.17 -0.56 2.56
C PRO A 35 -19.20 -1.03 1.11
N ARG A 36 -19.42 -0.09 0.18
CA ARG A 36 -19.35 -0.36 -1.25
C ARG A 36 -17.91 -0.53 -1.73
N ALA A 37 -17.71 -1.10 -2.90
CA ALA A 37 -16.38 -1.41 -3.45
C ALA A 37 -15.45 -0.19 -3.56
N GLY A 38 -15.98 1.01 -3.76
CA GLY A 38 -15.22 2.26 -3.84
C GLY A 38 -14.84 2.86 -2.47
N PHE A 39 -15.29 2.31 -1.35
CA PHE A 39 -15.07 2.88 -0.02
C PHE A 39 -13.58 2.90 0.36
N VAL A 40 -12.90 1.77 0.18
CA VAL A 40 -11.47 1.63 0.50
C VAL A 40 -10.59 2.48 -0.43
N PRO A 41 -10.71 2.38 -1.77
CA PRO A 41 -9.97 3.24 -2.69
C PRO A 41 -10.19 4.73 -2.43
N PHE A 42 -11.40 5.14 -2.05
CA PHE A 42 -11.70 6.52 -1.69
C PHE A 42 -10.93 6.99 -0.46
N GLY A 43 -10.89 6.16 0.59
CA GLY A 43 -10.11 6.46 1.81
C GLY A 43 -8.61 6.57 1.53
N GLU A 44 -8.06 5.64 0.74
CA GLU A 44 -6.65 5.65 0.32
C GLU A 44 -6.31 6.90 -0.51
N ALA A 45 -7.19 7.29 -1.44
CA ALA A 45 -6.99 8.47 -2.26
C ALA A 45 -7.00 9.77 -1.44
N ILE A 46 -7.85 9.88 -0.41
CA ILE A 46 -7.83 11.02 0.52
C ILE A 46 -6.48 11.11 1.24
N LEU A 47 -5.98 10.00 1.78
CA LEU A 47 -4.68 9.96 2.45
C LEU A 47 -3.54 10.34 1.50
N LEU A 48 -3.63 9.90 0.24
CA LEU A 48 -2.64 10.24 -0.78
C LEU A 48 -2.68 11.73 -1.14
N ILE A 49 -3.87 12.36 -1.20
CA ILE A 49 -4.01 13.81 -1.40
C ILE A 49 -3.38 14.57 -0.22
N ILE A 50 -3.74 14.20 1.01
CA ILE A 50 -3.18 14.86 2.19
C ILE A 50 -1.66 14.77 2.17
N SER A 51 -1.11 13.59 1.91
CA SER A 51 0.34 13.36 1.85
C SER A 51 0.99 14.19 0.75
N SER A 52 0.39 14.24 -0.45
CA SER A 52 0.93 15.02 -1.56
C SER A 52 0.92 16.53 -1.28
N VAL A 53 -0.13 17.03 -0.65
CA VAL A 53 -0.22 18.45 -0.24
C VAL A 53 0.83 18.77 0.82
N VAL A 54 1.03 17.91 1.81
CA VAL A 54 2.07 18.10 2.84
C VAL A 54 3.46 18.16 2.20
N ILE A 55 3.77 17.23 1.28
CA ILE A 55 5.05 17.21 0.56
C ILE A 55 5.20 18.49 -0.29
N PHE A 56 4.16 18.88 -1.01
CA PHE A 56 4.16 20.08 -1.85
C PHE A 56 4.41 21.36 -1.04
N VAL A 57 3.69 21.55 0.07
CA VAL A 57 3.88 22.70 0.96
C VAL A 57 5.27 22.66 1.61
N GLY A 58 5.74 21.48 2.01
CA GLY A 58 7.09 21.28 2.53
C GLY A 58 8.15 21.72 1.51
N ALA A 59 8.02 21.27 0.27
CA ALA A 59 8.92 21.61 -0.83
C ALA A 59 8.94 23.12 -1.17
N LEU A 60 7.79 23.80 -1.01
CA LEU A 60 7.72 25.27 -1.19
C LEU A 60 8.46 26.02 -0.10
N LYS A 61 8.44 25.53 1.14
CA LYS A 61 9.09 26.16 2.30
C LYS A 61 10.59 25.88 2.38
N GLU A 62 11.08 24.83 1.72
CA GLU A 62 12.49 24.44 1.74
C GLU A 62 13.33 25.42 0.91
N LYS A 63 14.21 26.15 1.59
CA LYS A 63 15.10 27.15 0.97
C LYS A 63 16.43 26.55 0.49
N THR A 64 16.77 25.34 0.90
CA THR A 64 18.07 24.72 0.63
C THR A 64 17.94 23.70 -0.50
N GLU A 65 18.70 23.88 -1.57
CA GLU A 65 18.83 22.87 -2.62
C GLU A 65 19.68 21.70 -2.08
N LYS A 66 19.05 20.69 -1.51
CA LYS A 66 19.73 19.43 -1.24
C LYS A 66 19.84 18.65 -2.54
N THR A 67 21.02 18.13 -2.82
CA THR A 67 21.30 17.36 -4.03
C THR A 67 20.52 16.06 -4.08
N PHE A 68 19.96 15.77 -5.23
CA PHE A 68 19.20 14.56 -5.51
C PHE A 68 20.17 13.37 -5.65
N PHE A 69 19.98 12.31 -4.88
CA PHE A 69 20.71 11.04 -4.99
C PHE A 69 22.24 11.12 -4.99
N ILE A 70 22.84 11.73 -3.98
CA ILE A 70 24.31 11.59 -3.79
C ILE A 70 24.65 10.25 -3.14
N ASP A 71 23.69 9.54 -2.54
CA ASP A 71 23.97 8.29 -1.86
C ASP A 71 23.40 7.09 -2.62
N HIS A 72 24.29 6.22 -3.11
CA HIS A 72 23.97 4.91 -3.68
C HIS A 72 23.07 4.07 -2.74
N ARG A 73 23.11 4.31 -1.43
CA ARG A 73 22.22 3.68 -0.46
C ARG A 73 20.76 4.07 -0.66
N GLY A 74 20.47 5.35 -0.86
CA GLY A 74 19.10 5.81 -1.08
C GLY A 74 18.46 5.20 -2.33
N MET A 75 19.20 5.10 -3.42
CA MET A 75 18.75 4.45 -4.64
C MET A 75 18.49 2.95 -4.41
N THR A 76 19.39 2.25 -3.72
CA THR A 76 19.23 0.82 -3.42
C THR A 76 18.01 0.56 -2.55
N GLU A 77 17.75 1.39 -1.54
CA GLU A 77 16.57 1.24 -0.70
C GLU A 77 15.27 1.54 -1.47
N ALA A 78 15.27 2.56 -2.35
CA ALA A 78 14.13 2.84 -3.22
C ALA A 78 13.80 1.68 -4.17
N VAL A 79 14.82 1.07 -4.79
CA VAL A 79 14.66 -0.10 -5.65
C VAL A 79 14.11 -1.30 -4.87
N LYS A 80 14.57 -1.53 -3.64
CA LYS A 80 14.04 -2.61 -2.79
C LYS A 80 12.57 -2.39 -2.46
N ILE A 81 12.17 -1.15 -2.12
CA ILE A 81 10.77 -0.81 -1.84
C ILE A 81 9.91 -1.08 -3.09
N PHE A 82 10.35 -0.58 -4.24
CA PHE A 82 9.64 -0.80 -5.50
C PHE A 82 9.50 -2.29 -5.84
N PHE A 83 10.59 -3.04 -5.73
CA PHE A 83 10.59 -4.48 -6.01
C PHE A 83 9.66 -5.25 -5.08
N THR A 84 9.68 -4.95 -3.78
CA THR A 84 8.77 -5.60 -2.82
C THR A 84 7.31 -5.25 -3.07
N ALA A 85 7.01 -4.01 -3.51
CA ALA A 85 5.65 -3.61 -3.87
C ALA A 85 5.14 -4.35 -5.13
N VAL A 86 5.99 -4.48 -6.15
CA VAL A 86 5.68 -5.28 -7.36
C VAL A 86 5.46 -6.75 -6.98
N LEU A 87 6.30 -7.30 -6.12
CA LEU A 87 6.16 -8.68 -5.64
C LEU A 87 4.82 -8.89 -4.90
N LEU A 88 4.40 -7.91 -4.09
CA LEU A 88 3.09 -7.94 -3.43
C LEU A 88 1.95 -7.95 -4.47
N ALA A 89 1.99 -7.05 -5.45
CA ALA A 89 0.95 -6.93 -6.48
C ALA A 89 0.80 -8.23 -7.29
N VAL A 90 1.92 -8.80 -7.74
CA VAL A 90 1.95 -10.10 -8.44
C VAL A 90 1.49 -11.22 -7.51
N GLY A 91 1.96 -11.22 -6.27
CA GLY A 91 1.59 -12.21 -5.25
C GLY A 91 0.08 -12.24 -5.01
N ILE A 92 -0.58 -11.10 -4.94
CA ILE A 92 -2.03 -11.01 -4.74
C ILE A 92 -2.80 -11.75 -5.84
N ILE A 93 -2.33 -11.66 -7.07
CA ILE A 93 -2.98 -12.33 -8.23
C ILE A 93 -2.87 -13.85 -8.12
N TYR A 94 -1.74 -14.38 -7.70
CA TYR A 94 -1.48 -15.83 -7.67
C TYR A 94 -1.77 -16.49 -6.33
N LEU A 95 -1.42 -15.84 -5.22
CA LEU A 95 -1.49 -16.41 -3.87
C LEU A 95 -2.65 -15.85 -3.03
N GLY A 96 -3.34 -14.80 -3.53
CA GLY A 96 -4.36 -14.08 -2.80
C GLY A 96 -3.79 -13.07 -1.81
N VAL A 97 -4.67 -12.26 -1.22
CA VAL A 97 -4.27 -11.11 -0.37
C VAL A 97 -3.54 -11.55 0.89
N TYR A 98 -4.05 -12.56 1.61
CA TYR A 98 -3.53 -12.93 2.93
C TYR A 98 -2.11 -13.48 2.88
N VAL A 99 -1.86 -14.45 2.00
CA VAL A 99 -0.53 -15.07 1.86
C VAL A 99 0.47 -14.07 1.32
N SER A 100 0.07 -13.26 0.34
CA SER A 100 0.94 -12.25 -0.25
C SER A 100 1.31 -11.15 0.75
N THR A 101 0.35 -10.71 1.56
CA THR A 101 0.61 -9.72 2.62
C THR A 101 1.55 -10.28 3.69
N LEU A 102 1.38 -11.55 4.09
CA LEU A 102 2.26 -12.18 5.05
C LEU A 102 3.70 -12.24 4.54
N ILE A 103 3.90 -12.74 3.31
CA ILE A 103 5.22 -12.82 2.67
C ILE A 103 5.82 -11.41 2.51
N TYR A 104 5.04 -10.46 2.02
CA TYR A 104 5.48 -9.07 1.86
C TYR A 104 5.93 -8.46 3.18
N ALA A 105 5.12 -8.59 4.25
CA ALA A 105 5.43 -8.02 5.55
C ALA A 105 6.72 -8.62 6.15
N VAL A 106 6.97 -9.93 5.97
CA VAL A 106 8.21 -10.57 6.39
C VAL A 106 9.40 -10.02 5.61
N LEU A 107 9.32 -9.99 4.28
CA LEU A 107 10.40 -9.52 3.41
C LEU A 107 10.69 -8.04 3.64
N PHE A 108 9.67 -7.21 3.70
CA PHE A 108 9.79 -5.78 3.94
C PHE A 108 10.45 -5.48 5.30
N SER A 109 9.95 -6.11 6.37
CA SER A 109 10.51 -5.95 7.71
C SER A 109 11.95 -6.46 7.83
N ARG A 110 12.30 -7.50 7.08
CA ARG A 110 13.64 -8.08 7.09
C ARG A 110 14.63 -7.28 6.25
N TRP A 111 14.24 -6.90 5.03
CA TRP A 111 15.16 -6.24 4.09
C TRP A 111 15.31 -4.75 4.37
N LEU A 112 14.21 -4.05 4.66
CA LEU A 112 14.26 -2.62 4.95
C LEU A 112 14.43 -2.35 6.45
N GLY A 113 13.65 -3.03 7.29
CA GLY A 113 13.66 -2.82 8.73
C GLY A 113 14.85 -3.46 9.45
N LYS A 114 15.59 -4.40 8.80
CA LYS A 114 16.73 -5.14 9.39
C LYS A 114 16.42 -5.78 10.75
N HIS A 115 15.14 -6.06 11.02
CA HIS A 115 14.69 -6.68 12.27
C HIS A 115 15.04 -8.17 12.34
N LYS A 116 15.01 -8.73 13.56
CA LYS A 116 15.21 -10.17 13.79
C LYS A 116 14.06 -10.98 13.16
N TRP A 117 14.33 -12.19 12.71
CA TRP A 117 13.35 -13.07 12.07
C TRP A 117 12.09 -13.27 12.92
N SER A 118 12.23 -13.48 14.23
CA SER A 118 11.10 -13.63 15.15
C SER A 118 10.19 -12.40 15.15
N THR A 119 10.76 -11.19 15.18
CA THR A 119 9.99 -9.94 15.13
C THR A 119 9.28 -9.77 13.80
N CYS A 120 9.93 -10.11 12.69
CA CYS A 120 9.33 -10.04 11.36
C CYS A 120 8.12 -10.99 11.24
N LEU A 121 8.24 -12.22 11.74
CA LEU A 121 7.15 -13.20 11.71
C LEU A 121 5.96 -12.76 12.58
N ILE A 122 6.22 -12.36 13.81
CA ILE A 122 5.16 -11.89 14.75
C ILE A 122 4.43 -10.69 14.13
N PHE A 123 5.18 -9.70 13.65
CA PHE A 123 4.59 -8.52 13.00
C PHE A 123 3.74 -8.87 11.78
N SER A 124 4.23 -9.77 10.92
CA SER A 124 3.52 -10.18 9.71
C SER A 124 2.22 -10.92 10.01
N VAL A 125 2.22 -11.79 11.03
CA VAL A 125 1.02 -12.50 11.47
C VAL A 125 0.00 -11.51 12.06
N ILE A 126 0.44 -10.61 12.92
CA ILE A 126 -0.43 -9.58 13.51
C ILE A 126 -1.03 -8.69 12.41
N LEU A 127 -0.22 -8.23 11.45
CA LEU A 127 -0.68 -7.40 10.33
C LEU A 127 -1.71 -8.13 9.47
N THR A 128 -1.43 -9.39 9.12
CA THR A 128 -2.35 -10.19 8.30
C THR A 128 -3.65 -10.48 9.05
N ALA A 129 -3.59 -10.77 10.35
CA ALA A 129 -4.76 -10.93 11.19
C ALA A 129 -5.57 -9.63 11.31
N ALA A 130 -4.91 -8.48 11.47
CA ALA A 130 -5.56 -7.18 11.52
C ALA A 130 -6.30 -6.87 10.20
N ILE A 131 -5.70 -7.18 9.05
CA ILE A 131 -6.37 -7.05 7.74
C ILE A 131 -7.58 -7.98 7.64
N PHE A 132 -7.44 -9.24 8.06
CA PHE A 132 -8.55 -10.20 8.05
C PHE A 132 -9.73 -9.73 8.91
N PHE A 133 -9.46 -9.39 10.17
CA PHE A 133 -10.51 -8.94 11.09
C PHE A 133 -11.09 -7.58 10.69
N GLY A 134 -10.26 -6.64 10.26
CA GLY A 134 -10.69 -5.31 9.85
C GLY A 134 -11.52 -5.32 8.57
N MET A 135 -11.04 -5.99 7.54
CA MET A 135 -11.69 -5.98 6.23
C MET A 135 -12.83 -6.99 6.13
N GLU A 136 -12.63 -8.23 6.51
CA GLU A 136 -13.63 -9.29 6.30
C GLU A 136 -14.70 -9.30 7.39
N LYS A 137 -14.34 -9.13 8.66
CA LYS A 137 -15.31 -9.06 9.76
C LYS A 137 -15.82 -7.66 10.06
N GLY A 138 -14.95 -6.65 10.03
CA GLY A 138 -15.33 -5.27 10.31
C GLY A 138 -16.12 -4.63 9.18
N LEU A 139 -15.56 -4.62 7.98
CA LEU A 139 -16.14 -3.98 6.81
C LEU A 139 -16.99 -4.93 5.95
N LYS A 140 -17.02 -6.24 6.26
CA LYS A 140 -17.72 -7.29 5.48
C LYS A 140 -17.34 -7.30 3.99
N LEU A 141 -16.12 -6.86 3.67
CA LEU A 141 -15.58 -6.87 2.33
C LEU A 141 -14.87 -8.20 2.09
N SER A 142 -15.33 -8.98 1.12
CA SER A 142 -14.64 -10.19 0.68
C SER A 142 -13.42 -9.81 -0.14
N LEU A 143 -12.22 -10.07 0.41
CA LEU A 143 -10.98 -9.86 -0.31
C LEU A 143 -10.72 -10.98 -1.35
N PRO A 144 -9.98 -10.70 -2.44
CA PRO A 144 -9.63 -11.70 -3.44
C PRO A 144 -8.89 -12.88 -2.80
N LYS A 145 -9.55 -14.03 -2.79
CA LYS A 145 -8.95 -15.31 -2.35
C LYS A 145 -8.15 -15.90 -3.51
N SER A 146 -7.10 -16.65 -3.20
CA SER A 146 -6.24 -17.26 -4.21
C SER A 146 -7.02 -18.14 -5.20
N PRO A 147 -6.67 -18.16 -6.49
CA PRO A 147 -7.19 -19.16 -7.43
C PRO A 147 -6.82 -20.59 -7.02
N LEU A 148 -5.82 -20.79 -6.17
CA LEU A 148 -5.52 -22.08 -5.53
C LEU A 148 -6.62 -22.53 -4.55
N TYR A 149 -7.40 -21.61 -3.99
CA TYR A 149 -8.56 -21.93 -3.15
C TYR A 149 -9.61 -22.74 -3.92
N TRP A 150 -9.85 -22.41 -5.19
CA TRP A 150 -10.79 -23.13 -6.05
C TRP A 150 -10.30 -24.54 -6.42
N ARG A 151 -9.02 -24.85 -6.27
CA ARG A 151 -8.44 -26.18 -6.49
C ARG A 151 -8.40 -27.05 -5.22
N GLY A 152 -8.99 -26.62 -4.11
CA GLY A 152 -9.08 -27.41 -2.88
C GLY A 152 -7.77 -27.62 -2.13
N LEU A 153 -6.72 -26.84 -2.45
CA LEU A 153 -5.40 -27.00 -1.83
C LEU A 153 -5.27 -26.24 -0.50
N PHE A 154 -6.10 -25.22 -0.26
CA PHE A 154 -6.15 -24.45 1.00
C PHE A 154 -7.60 -24.22 1.45
N ILE A 155 -7.92 -24.63 2.68
CA ILE A 155 -9.24 -24.58 3.30
C ILE A 155 -9.39 -23.30 4.18
N PHE A 156 -8.86 -22.17 3.76
CA PHE A 156 -9.01 -20.91 4.52
C PHE A 156 -9.53 -19.80 3.65
#